data_df658c198abd6fac5abb76e767821f4e
#
_entry.id   df658c198abd6fac5abb76e767821f4e
#
_cell.length_a   1.000
_cell.length_b   1.000
_cell.length_c   1.000
_cell.angle_alpha   90.00
_cell.angle_beta   90.00
_cell.angle_gamma   90.00
#
_symmetry.space_group_name_H-M   'P 1'
#
loop_
_entity.id
_entity.type
_entity.pdbx_description
1 polymer ?
#
loop_
_entity_poly.entity_id
_entity_poly.type
_entity_poly.pdbx_seq_one_letter_code
_entity_poly.pdbx_strand_id
1 'polypeptide(L)'
;MQRARYFVFPFLPLDCSYTAPLTAYIAHQVNDVEVVVTERRLGQLPIMVGSSHCHLNRMTLEERVRCGEEVYELGGYFICNGLERLIRLLQVPRRHVIMAIDRSSFTKRGPQYTSFGCQIKCVREDMSSVTLTLHYLRDGRCNLRWSIKKQEFLVPVVLVLKALKETSDRELYEQLMRGDRNNTFLSDRLELLLRESKNMHM
;
A
#
# COMPACT_ATOMS: atom_id res chain seq x y z
N MET A 1 39.36 19.43 -6.09
CA MET A 1 38.19 18.62 -6.47
C MET A 1 37.38 19.39 -7.51
N GLN A 2 37.55 19.07 -8.78
CA GLN A 2 36.73 19.64 -9.87
C GLN A 2 35.34 19.03 -9.77
N ARG A 3 34.35 19.82 -9.30
CA ARG A 3 32.95 19.44 -9.42
C ARG A 3 32.58 19.50 -10.89
N ALA A 4 32.36 18.37 -11.52
CA ALA A 4 31.76 18.31 -12.84
C ALA A 4 30.44 19.09 -12.77
N ARG A 5 30.33 20.18 -13.53
CA ARG A 5 29.10 20.95 -13.67
C ARG A 5 28.21 20.17 -14.63
N TYR A 6 27.29 19.40 -14.06
CA TYR A 6 26.31 18.66 -14.83
C TYR A 6 25.12 19.60 -15.09
N PHE A 7 24.79 19.80 -16.35
CA PHE A 7 23.59 20.48 -16.80
C PHE A 7 22.45 19.44 -16.91
N VAL A 8 21.22 19.85 -16.67
CA VAL A 8 20.06 18.94 -16.78
C VAL A 8 19.86 18.55 -18.26
N PHE A 9 19.96 19.52 -19.15
CA PHE A 9 19.75 19.34 -20.58
C PHE A 9 20.69 18.32 -21.25
N PRO A 10 21.99 18.21 -20.92
CA PRO A 10 22.87 17.21 -21.53
C PRO A 10 22.61 15.76 -21.12
N PHE A 11 21.85 15.51 -20.05
CA PHE A 11 21.58 14.13 -19.61
C PHE A 11 20.57 13.39 -20.48
N LEU A 12 19.67 14.11 -21.15
CA LEU A 12 18.64 13.53 -22.00
C LEU A 12 19.22 12.82 -23.24
N PRO A 13 20.15 13.44 -24.01
CA PRO A 13 20.70 12.78 -25.20
C PRO A 13 21.79 11.76 -24.91
N LEU A 14 22.34 11.69 -23.69
CA LEU A 14 23.49 10.85 -23.34
C LEU A 14 23.13 9.55 -22.62
N ASP A 15 21.86 9.18 -22.51
CA ASP A 15 21.38 8.02 -21.73
C ASP A 15 21.91 7.98 -20.28
N CYS A 16 22.21 9.15 -19.72
CA CYS A 16 22.73 9.29 -18.37
C CYS A 16 21.61 9.51 -17.34
N SER A 17 21.94 9.24 -16.08
CA SER A 17 21.04 9.49 -14.96
C SER A 17 21.56 10.65 -14.10
N TYR A 18 20.68 11.59 -13.74
CA TYR A 18 20.98 12.68 -12.82
C TYR A 18 20.88 12.18 -11.39
N THR A 19 22.03 11.89 -10.76
CA THR A 19 22.11 11.22 -9.46
C THR A 19 23.11 11.89 -8.52
N ALA A 20 22.96 11.63 -7.22
CA ALA A 20 23.95 11.94 -6.19
C ALA A 20 24.34 10.67 -5.40
N PRO A 21 25.56 10.61 -4.86
CA PRO A 21 25.98 9.49 -4.01
C PRO A 21 25.20 9.49 -2.70
N LEU A 22 24.69 8.34 -2.31
CA LEU A 22 24.09 8.08 -1.02
C LEU A 22 25.09 7.35 -0.13
N THR A 23 25.45 7.98 0.98
CA THR A 23 26.32 7.40 2.02
C THR A 23 25.55 7.30 3.32
N ALA A 24 25.84 6.25 4.11
CA ALA A 24 25.28 6.07 5.45
C ALA A 24 26.41 5.89 6.45
N TYR A 25 26.25 6.48 7.62
CA TYR A 25 27.08 6.25 8.79
C TYR A 25 26.40 5.18 9.62
N ILE A 26 26.99 3.98 9.68
CA ILE A 26 26.44 2.83 10.39
C ILE A 26 27.21 2.68 11.69
N ALA A 27 26.52 2.88 12.81
CA ALA A 27 27.03 2.59 14.13
C ALA A 27 26.69 1.14 14.48
N HIS A 28 27.69 0.33 14.87
CA HIS A 28 27.48 -1.03 15.33
C HIS A 28 28.25 -1.29 16.59
N GLN A 29 27.67 -2.08 17.49
CA GLN A 29 28.26 -2.52 18.74
C GLN A 29 28.13 -4.03 18.82
N VAL A 30 29.23 -4.70 19.21
CA VAL A 30 29.27 -6.16 19.37
C VAL A 30 29.73 -6.47 20.80
N ASN A 31 28.92 -7.24 21.51
CA ASN A 31 29.26 -7.71 22.89
C ASN A 31 29.65 -6.58 23.86
N ASP A 32 28.90 -5.48 23.87
CA ASP A 32 29.12 -4.31 24.72
C ASP A 32 30.51 -3.64 24.59
N VAL A 33 31.22 -3.93 23.52
CA VAL A 33 32.47 -3.23 23.16
C VAL A 33 32.14 -1.85 22.59
N GLU A 34 33.13 -1.00 22.44
CA GLU A 34 33.04 0.35 21.93
C GLU A 34 32.25 0.41 20.59
N VAL A 35 31.38 1.42 20.46
CA VAL A 35 30.58 1.66 19.23
C VAL A 35 31.52 2.06 18.11
N VAL A 36 31.55 1.28 17.04
CA VAL A 36 32.30 1.60 15.82
C VAL A 36 31.38 2.22 14.80
N VAL A 37 31.71 3.43 14.34
CA VAL A 37 30.96 4.12 13.27
C VAL A 37 31.72 3.97 11.96
N THR A 38 31.08 3.37 10.97
CA THR A 38 31.65 3.16 9.64
C THR A 38 30.85 3.91 8.59
N GLU A 39 31.53 4.69 7.74
CA GLU A 39 30.91 5.29 6.57
C GLU A 39 30.81 4.26 5.43
N ARG A 40 29.64 4.06 4.89
CA ARG A 40 29.38 3.15 3.78
C ARG A 40 28.63 3.84 2.66
N ARG A 41 29.15 3.75 1.44
CA ARG A 41 28.48 4.20 0.23
C ARG A 41 27.42 3.15 -0.16
N LEU A 42 26.13 3.54 -0.14
CA LEU A 42 25.03 2.64 -0.44
C LEU A 42 24.69 2.58 -1.94
N GLY A 43 25.03 3.65 -2.68
CA GLY A 43 24.74 3.70 -4.11
C GLY A 43 24.56 5.11 -4.65
N GLN A 44 23.84 5.22 -5.75
CA GLN A 44 23.46 6.46 -6.39
C GLN A 44 21.95 6.66 -6.24
N LEU A 45 21.54 7.85 -5.80
CA LEU A 45 20.14 8.23 -5.66
C LEU A 45 19.78 9.23 -6.76
N PRO A 46 18.74 9.00 -7.58
CA PRO A 46 18.26 10.01 -8.52
C PRO A 46 17.83 11.28 -7.80
N ILE A 47 18.23 12.42 -8.34
CA ILE A 47 17.90 13.75 -7.80
C ILE A 47 16.73 14.32 -8.60
N MET A 48 15.70 14.77 -7.91
CA MET A 48 14.58 15.47 -8.55
C MET A 48 15.04 16.85 -9.02
N VAL A 49 14.80 17.16 -10.28
CA VAL A 49 15.07 18.47 -10.87
C VAL A 49 14.29 19.55 -10.13
N GLY A 50 14.92 20.67 -9.79
CA GLY A 50 14.33 21.76 -9.02
C GLY A 50 14.23 21.52 -7.50
N SER A 51 14.65 20.35 -6.99
CA SER A 51 14.69 20.09 -5.53
C SER A 51 15.84 20.86 -4.85
N SER A 52 15.83 20.89 -3.50
CA SER A 52 16.89 21.53 -2.70
C SER A 52 18.30 20.96 -2.96
N HIS A 53 18.39 19.71 -3.41
CA HIS A 53 19.64 19.05 -3.78
C HIS A 53 20.02 19.24 -5.26
N CYS A 54 19.09 19.77 -6.08
CA CYS A 54 19.35 20.06 -7.47
C CYS A 54 20.28 21.29 -7.61
N HIS A 55 21.25 21.21 -8.52
CA HIS A 55 22.17 22.33 -8.75
C HIS A 55 21.44 23.55 -9.32
N LEU A 56 20.37 23.37 -10.10
CA LEU A 56 19.58 24.47 -10.66
C LEU A 56 18.92 25.36 -9.59
N ASN A 57 18.60 24.78 -8.43
CA ASN A 57 17.98 25.54 -7.34
C ASN A 57 18.91 26.60 -6.73
N ARG A 58 20.21 26.46 -6.94
CA ARG A 58 21.24 27.42 -6.44
C ARG A 58 21.70 28.41 -7.49
N MET A 59 21.22 28.28 -8.74
CA MET A 59 21.58 29.13 -9.85
C MET A 59 20.63 30.32 -9.98
N THR A 60 21.17 31.47 -10.32
CA THR A 60 20.37 32.62 -10.76
C THR A 60 19.77 32.35 -12.14
N LEU A 61 18.74 33.11 -12.53
CA LEU A 61 18.13 33.01 -13.86
C LEU A 61 19.14 33.21 -14.99
N GLU A 62 20.05 34.17 -14.82
CA GLU A 62 21.09 34.46 -15.80
C GLU A 62 22.10 33.30 -15.93
N GLU A 63 22.46 32.68 -14.83
CA GLU A 63 23.35 31.52 -14.83
C GLU A 63 22.71 30.30 -15.52
N ARG A 64 21.41 30.08 -15.33
CA ARG A 64 20.66 29.02 -16.03
C ARG A 64 20.72 29.22 -17.54
N VAL A 65 20.42 30.43 -18.04
CA VAL A 65 20.49 30.77 -19.47
C VAL A 65 21.89 30.57 -20.03
N ARG A 66 22.93 31.01 -19.30
CA ARG A 66 24.34 30.82 -19.74
C ARG A 66 24.73 29.34 -19.84
N CYS A 67 24.10 28.51 -19.05
CA CYS A 67 24.30 27.07 -19.05
C CYS A 67 23.45 26.31 -20.09
N GLY A 68 22.59 27.03 -20.84
CA GLY A 68 21.70 26.39 -21.83
C GLY A 68 20.44 25.79 -21.22
N GLU A 69 20.14 26.07 -19.96
CA GLU A 69 18.93 25.63 -19.30
C GLU A 69 17.75 26.58 -19.53
N GLU A 70 16.55 26.06 -19.46
CA GLU A 70 15.34 26.86 -19.61
C GLU A 70 15.12 27.77 -18.39
N VAL A 71 14.77 29.02 -18.62
CA VAL A 71 14.57 30.02 -17.56
C VAL A 71 13.45 29.62 -16.60
N TYR A 72 12.37 29.11 -17.15
CA TYR A 72 11.15 28.73 -16.43
C TYR A 72 11.05 27.22 -16.17
N GLU A 73 12.19 26.54 -16.03
CA GLU A 73 12.19 25.11 -15.66
C GLU A 73 11.48 24.90 -14.32
N LEU A 74 10.32 24.21 -14.38
CA LEU A 74 9.49 23.96 -13.22
C LEU A 74 10.02 22.80 -12.35
N GLY A 75 10.76 21.88 -12.94
CA GLY A 75 11.27 20.70 -12.25
C GLY A 75 10.17 19.71 -11.84
N GLY A 76 10.45 18.93 -10.80
CA GLY A 76 9.49 17.94 -10.27
C GLY A 76 9.61 16.56 -10.93
N TYR A 77 10.60 16.33 -11.77
CA TYR A 77 10.86 15.06 -12.44
C TYR A 77 12.30 14.58 -12.18
N PHE A 78 12.56 13.34 -12.53
CA PHE A 78 13.87 12.69 -12.44
C PHE A 78 14.37 12.36 -13.83
N ILE A 79 15.68 12.40 -14.04
CA ILE A 79 16.29 11.92 -15.28
C ILE A 79 16.98 10.60 -14.96
N CYS A 80 16.49 9.51 -15.59
CA CYS A 80 17.02 8.17 -15.42
C CYS A 80 17.25 7.55 -16.79
N ASN A 81 18.51 7.23 -17.11
CA ASN A 81 18.91 6.66 -18.40
C ASN A 81 18.41 7.51 -19.59
N GLY A 82 18.61 8.83 -19.53
CA GLY A 82 18.18 9.76 -20.57
C GLY A 82 16.66 9.98 -20.68
N LEU A 83 15.86 9.40 -19.77
CA LEU A 83 14.42 9.52 -19.81
C LEU A 83 13.91 10.30 -18.60
N GLU A 84 12.96 11.19 -18.84
CA GLU A 84 12.24 11.87 -17.80
C GLU A 84 11.26 10.92 -17.10
N ARG A 85 11.33 10.88 -15.78
CA ARG A 85 10.49 10.01 -14.94
C ARG A 85 9.78 10.82 -13.87
N LEU A 86 8.51 10.55 -13.68
CA LEU A 86 7.68 11.15 -12.64
C LEU A 86 7.33 10.13 -11.57
N ILE A 87 7.24 10.58 -10.33
CA ILE A 87 6.57 9.81 -9.28
C ILE A 87 5.07 10.08 -9.40
N ARG A 88 4.32 9.05 -9.81
CA ARG A 88 2.87 9.13 -9.89
C ARG A 88 2.28 9.15 -8.49
N LEU A 89 1.51 10.20 -8.17
CA LEU A 89 0.74 10.26 -6.94
C LEU A 89 -0.44 9.28 -7.04
N LEU A 90 -0.41 8.23 -6.24
CA LEU A 90 -1.46 7.21 -6.21
C LEU A 90 -2.46 7.54 -5.12
N GLN A 91 -3.74 7.58 -5.48
CA GLN A 91 -4.82 7.55 -4.50
C GLN A 91 -5.02 6.11 -4.04
N VAL A 92 -4.90 5.89 -2.75
CA VAL A 92 -5.10 4.58 -2.13
C VAL A 92 -6.13 4.69 -1.03
N PRO A 93 -6.91 3.62 -0.77
CA PRO A 93 -7.84 3.58 0.34
C PRO A 93 -7.12 3.83 1.67
N ARG A 94 -7.81 4.52 2.60
CA ARG A 94 -7.30 4.73 3.95
C ARG A 94 -7.08 3.38 4.63
N ARG A 95 -5.95 3.26 5.34
CA ARG A 95 -5.60 2.05 6.09
C ARG A 95 -6.57 1.80 7.23
N HIS A 96 -6.90 0.52 7.48
CA HIS A 96 -7.72 0.07 8.62
C HIS A 96 -9.14 0.66 8.65
N VAL A 97 -9.66 1.13 7.53
CA VAL A 97 -11.04 1.62 7.39
C VAL A 97 -11.82 0.67 6.51
N ILE A 98 -12.99 0.23 7.02
CA ILE A 98 -13.91 -0.61 6.26
C ILE A 98 -14.69 0.27 5.31
N MET A 99 -14.75 -0.15 4.05
CA MET A 99 -15.50 0.52 2.99
C MET A 99 -16.49 -0.45 2.35
N ALA A 100 -17.73 -0.03 2.18
CA ALA A 100 -18.70 -0.74 1.34
C ALA A 100 -18.30 -0.56 -0.14
N ILE A 101 -18.41 -1.63 -0.90
CA ILE A 101 -18.04 -1.67 -2.32
C ILE A 101 -19.16 -2.33 -3.11
N ASP A 102 -19.57 -1.67 -4.20
CA ASP A 102 -20.33 -2.29 -5.28
C ASP A 102 -19.41 -2.46 -6.48
N ARG A 103 -19.12 -3.71 -6.85
CA ARG A 103 -18.20 -4.02 -7.93
C ARG A 103 -18.71 -5.18 -8.77
N SER A 104 -19.09 -4.89 -10.00
CA SER A 104 -19.61 -5.89 -10.96
C SER A 104 -18.66 -7.07 -11.20
N SER A 105 -17.34 -6.88 -11.07
CA SER A 105 -16.37 -7.96 -11.24
C SER A 105 -16.46 -9.07 -10.18
N PHE A 106 -17.12 -8.83 -9.05
CA PHE A 106 -17.32 -9.86 -8.01
C PHE A 106 -18.23 -10.99 -8.51
N THR A 107 -19.21 -10.71 -9.37
CA THR A 107 -20.10 -11.70 -9.95
C THR A 107 -19.39 -12.71 -10.84
N LYS A 108 -18.20 -12.37 -11.37
CA LYS A 108 -17.38 -13.29 -12.19
C LYS A 108 -16.82 -14.49 -11.41
N ARG A 109 -16.90 -14.46 -10.08
CA ARG A 109 -16.42 -15.55 -9.21
C ARG A 109 -17.36 -16.74 -9.16
N GLY A 110 -18.60 -16.57 -9.57
CA GLY A 110 -19.60 -17.62 -9.61
C GLY A 110 -21.02 -17.09 -9.47
N PRO A 111 -22.03 -17.91 -9.76
CA PRO A 111 -23.44 -17.48 -9.82
C PRO A 111 -24.00 -17.04 -8.45
N GLN A 112 -23.38 -17.49 -7.35
CA GLN A 112 -23.78 -17.13 -6.00
C GLN A 112 -23.26 -15.75 -5.56
N TYR A 113 -22.21 -15.22 -6.21
CA TYR A 113 -21.60 -13.95 -5.81
C TYR A 113 -22.43 -12.76 -6.28
N THR A 114 -22.68 -11.83 -5.38
CA THR A 114 -23.27 -10.52 -5.69
C THR A 114 -22.19 -9.51 -6.03
N SER A 115 -22.56 -8.33 -6.52
CA SER A 115 -21.65 -7.21 -6.71
C SER A 115 -21.25 -6.53 -5.40
N PHE A 116 -22.00 -6.79 -4.32
CA PHE A 116 -21.86 -6.12 -3.04
C PHE A 116 -20.79 -6.78 -2.17
N GLY A 117 -20.08 -5.96 -1.44
CA GLY A 117 -19.09 -6.42 -0.46
C GLY A 117 -18.52 -5.30 0.38
N CYS A 118 -17.69 -5.68 1.33
CA CYS A 118 -16.91 -4.73 2.13
C CYS A 118 -15.43 -5.01 1.95
N GLN A 119 -14.62 -3.98 2.00
CA GLN A 119 -13.17 -4.09 1.85
C GLN A 119 -12.46 -3.30 2.94
N ILE A 120 -11.39 -3.88 3.48
CA ILE A 120 -10.48 -3.20 4.38
C ILE A 120 -9.03 -3.46 3.94
N LYS A 121 -8.22 -2.40 3.92
CA LYS A 121 -6.77 -2.52 3.71
C LYS A 121 -6.05 -2.49 5.05
N CYS A 122 -5.56 -3.64 5.48
CA CYS A 122 -4.75 -3.80 6.68
C CYS A 122 -3.27 -3.62 6.35
N VAL A 123 -2.55 -2.87 7.17
CA VAL A 123 -1.11 -2.64 7.01
C VAL A 123 -0.43 -3.01 8.33
N ARG A 124 0.62 -3.81 8.25
CA ARG A 124 1.45 -4.21 9.38
C ARG A 124 2.51 -3.15 9.69
N GLU A 125 3.23 -3.33 10.79
CA GLU A 125 4.34 -2.45 11.18
C GLU A 125 5.48 -2.43 10.15
N ASP A 126 5.75 -3.57 9.50
CA ASP A 126 6.71 -3.70 8.40
C ASP A 126 6.25 -3.06 7.09
N MET A 127 5.14 -2.30 7.10
CA MET A 127 4.52 -1.67 5.95
C MET A 127 3.95 -2.65 4.90
N SER A 128 4.00 -3.95 5.14
CA SER A 128 3.31 -4.93 4.30
C SER A 128 1.79 -4.75 4.42
N SER A 129 1.09 -4.86 3.31
CA SER A 129 -0.35 -4.66 3.29
C SER A 129 -1.09 -5.88 2.78
N VAL A 130 -2.20 -6.19 3.44
CA VAL A 130 -3.15 -7.21 3.02
C VAL A 130 -4.52 -6.57 2.87
N THR A 131 -5.18 -6.84 1.76
CA THR A 131 -6.56 -6.41 1.54
C THR A 131 -7.50 -7.56 1.85
N LEU A 132 -8.35 -7.36 2.83
CA LEU A 132 -9.44 -8.27 3.17
C LEU A 132 -10.69 -7.80 2.43
N THR A 133 -11.40 -8.73 1.81
CA THR A 133 -12.65 -8.45 1.10
C THR A 133 -13.73 -9.40 1.59
N LEU A 134 -14.81 -8.86 2.13
CA LEU A 134 -16.01 -9.61 2.49
C LEU A 134 -16.95 -9.62 1.29
N HIS A 135 -17.23 -10.79 0.76
CA HIS A 135 -18.20 -10.99 -0.32
C HIS A 135 -19.55 -11.37 0.25
N TYR A 136 -20.58 -10.67 -0.17
CA TYR A 136 -21.97 -11.01 0.15
C TYR A 136 -22.54 -11.92 -0.94
N LEU A 137 -23.08 -13.05 -0.55
CA LEU A 137 -23.65 -14.04 -1.45
C LEU A 137 -25.17 -13.88 -1.57
N ARG A 138 -25.75 -14.36 -2.67
CA ARG A 138 -27.19 -14.25 -2.95
C ARG A 138 -28.06 -14.98 -1.92
N ASP A 139 -27.55 -16.08 -1.37
CA ASP A 139 -28.22 -16.86 -0.33
C ASP A 139 -28.10 -16.22 1.08
N GLY A 140 -27.42 -15.09 1.19
CA GLY A 140 -27.22 -14.35 2.43
C GLY A 140 -25.98 -14.76 3.22
N ARG A 141 -25.19 -15.69 2.74
CA ARG A 141 -23.88 -16.02 3.33
C ARG A 141 -22.85 -14.94 3.04
N CYS A 142 -21.78 -14.93 3.84
CA CYS A 142 -20.69 -14.01 3.71
C CYS A 142 -19.36 -14.75 3.76
N ASN A 143 -18.53 -14.56 2.72
CA ASN A 143 -17.19 -15.12 2.66
C ASN A 143 -16.13 -14.05 2.74
N LEU A 144 -15.18 -14.23 3.65
CA LEU A 144 -14.02 -13.39 3.77
C LEU A 144 -12.92 -13.91 2.84
N ARG A 145 -12.38 -13.00 2.03
CA ARG A 145 -11.30 -13.26 1.08
C ARG A 145 -10.05 -12.51 1.47
N TRP A 146 -8.91 -13.20 1.44
CA TRP A 146 -7.58 -12.58 1.50
C TRP A 146 -6.58 -13.39 0.69
N SER A 147 -5.38 -12.85 0.48
CA SER A 147 -4.31 -13.57 -0.20
C SER A 147 -3.01 -13.52 0.61
N ILE A 148 -2.33 -14.67 0.69
CA ILE A 148 -0.99 -14.80 1.28
C ILE A 148 -0.09 -15.47 0.25
N LYS A 149 1.07 -14.90 -0.03
CA LYS A 149 2.05 -15.44 -1.00
C LYS A 149 1.41 -15.83 -2.35
N LYS A 150 0.52 -14.98 -2.87
CA LYS A 150 -0.24 -15.17 -4.12
C LYS A 150 -1.33 -16.26 -4.08
N GLN A 151 -1.51 -16.96 -2.97
CA GLN A 151 -2.60 -17.93 -2.78
C GLN A 151 -3.81 -17.19 -2.21
N GLU A 152 -4.99 -17.38 -2.81
CA GLU A 152 -6.26 -16.84 -2.33
C GLU A 152 -6.93 -17.82 -1.36
N PHE A 153 -7.47 -17.26 -0.29
CA PHE A 153 -8.29 -17.96 0.69
C PHE A 153 -9.68 -17.34 0.69
N LEU A 154 -10.69 -18.18 0.69
CA LEU A 154 -12.10 -17.84 0.80
C LEU A 154 -12.68 -18.65 1.95
N VAL A 155 -13.03 -17.99 3.03
CA VAL A 155 -13.49 -18.66 4.26
C VAL A 155 -14.78 -18.00 4.75
N PRO A 156 -15.77 -18.74 5.23
CA PRO A 156 -16.95 -18.18 5.86
C PRO A 156 -16.58 -17.25 7.01
N VAL A 157 -17.21 -16.08 7.07
CA VAL A 157 -16.83 -15.03 8.00
C VAL A 157 -16.92 -15.45 9.46
N VAL A 158 -17.92 -16.27 9.81
CA VAL A 158 -18.13 -16.73 11.19
C VAL A 158 -16.98 -17.59 11.69
N LEU A 159 -16.39 -18.44 10.84
CA LEU A 159 -15.21 -19.23 11.22
C LEU A 159 -14.02 -18.34 11.56
N VAL A 160 -13.82 -17.27 10.79
CA VAL A 160 -12.75 -16.32 11.06
C VAL A 160 -12.99 -15.57 12.37
N LEU A 161 -14.24 -15.13 12.63
CA LEU A 161 -14.58 -14.44 13.86
C LEU A 161 -14.37 -15.32 15.10
N LYS A 162 -14.78 -16.59 15.03
CA LYS A 162 -14.54 -17.58 16.10
C LYS A 162 -13.06 -17.90 16.31
N ALA A 163 -12.27 -17.92 15.23
CA ALA A 163 -10.82 -18.13 15.33
C ALA A 163 -10.08 -16.95 15.96
N LEU A 164 -10.59 -15.72 15.78
CA LEU A 164 -10.01 -14.52 16.38
C LEU A 164 -10.30 -14.37 17.86
N LYS A 165 -11.47 -14.85 18.30
CA LYS A 165 -11.90 -14.77 19.70
C LYS A 165 -12.79 -15.96 20.00
N GLU A 166 -12.47 -16.67 21.08
CA GLU A 166 -13.36 -17.72 21.62
C GLU A 166 -14.66 -17.08 22.10
N THR A 167 -15.72 -17.32 21.34
CA THR A 167 -17.06 -16.79 21.63
C THR A 167 -18.10 -17.87 21.35
N SER A 168 -19.12 -17.94 22.22
CA SER A 168 -20.29 -18.78 21.97
C SER A 168 -21.12 -18.23 20.80
N ASP A 169 -21.88 -19.11 20.12
CA ASP A 169 -22.78 -18.69 19.04
C ASP A 169 -23.78 -17.61 19.49
N ARG A 170 -24.24 -17.72 20.74
CA ARG A 170 -25.16 -16.74 21.34
C ARG A 170 -24.51 -15.38 21.51
N GLU A 171 -23.32 -15.34 22.08
CA GLU A 171 -22.57 -14.09 22.25
C GLU A 171 -22.25 -13.41 20.92
N LEU A 172 -21.84 -14.22 19.93
CA LEU A 172 -21.56 -13.71 18.59
C LEU A 172 -22.82 -13.12 17.95
N TYR A 173 -23.96 -13.81 18.08
CA TYR A 173 -25.25 -13.32 17.61
C TYR A 173 -25.63 -11.99 18.28
N GLU A 174 -25.56 -11.91 19.61
CA GLU A 174 -25.90 -10.70 20.37
C GLU A 174 -24.99 -9.51 19.99
N GLN A 175 -23.68 -9.75 19.82
CA GLN A 175 -22.73 -8.72 19.41
C GLN A 175 -23.00 -8.20 18.00
N LEU A 176 -23.36 -9.06 17.06
CA LEU A 176 -23.64 -8.68 15.67
C LEU A 176 -25.00 -7.97 15.53
N MET A 177 -26.00 -8.38 16.31
CA MET A 177 -27.32 -7.72 16.35
C MET A 177 -27.28 -6.33 16.99
N ARG A 178 -26.27 -6.02 17.80
CA ARG A 178 -26.10 -4.72 18.51
C ARG A 178 -27.37 -4.21 19.20
N GLY A 179 -28.23 -5.12 19.68
CA GLY A 179 -29.47 -4.78 20.36
C GLY A 179 -30.67 -4.46 19.45
N ASP A 180 -30.50 -4.47 18.13
CA ASP A 180 -31.61 -4.29 17.18
C ASP A 180 -32.38 -5.62 16.98
N ARG A 181 -33.14 -6.01 18.00
CA ARG A 181 -33.91 -7.27 18.01
C ARG A 181 -35.09 -7.29 17.04
N ASN A 182 -35.47 -6.13 16.51
CA ASN A 182 -36.64 -6.02 15.61
C ASN A 182 -36.28 -6.26 14.15
N ASN A 183 -35.00 -6.36 13.83
CA ASN A 183 -34.51 -6.57 12.48
C ASN A 183 -34.52 -8.06 12.11
N THR A 184 -35.67 -8.54 11.64
CA THR A 184 -35.86 -9.94 11.23
C THR A 184 -34.93 -10.33 10.09
N PHE A 185 -34.68 -9.42 9.14
CA PHE A 185 -33.79 -9.67 8.02
C PHE A 185 -32.35 -9.97 8.49
N LEU A 186 -31.82 -9.18 9.43
CA LEU A 186 -30.48 -9.41 9.97
C LEU A 186 -30.42 -10.69 10.79
N SER A 187 -31.46 -10.96 11.62
CA SER A 187 -31.59 -12.17 12.42
C SER A 187 -31.50 -13.43 11.57
N ASP A 188 -32.31 -13.52 10.51
CA ASP A 188 -32.33 -14.68 9.62
C ASP A 188 -30.98 -14.94 8.94
N ARG A 189 -30.30 -13.86 8.55
CA ARG A 189 -28.95 -13.94 7.93
C ARG A 189 -27.90 -14.44 8.92
N LEU A 190 -27.92 -13.94 10.16
CA LEU A 190 -26.99 -14.38 11.20
C LEU A 190 -27.22 -15.84 11.58
N GLU A 191 -28.46 -16.29 11.69
CA GLU A 191 -28.74 -17.70 11.93
C GLU A 191 -28.19 -18.60 10.81
N LEU A 192 -28.37 -18.19 9.56
CA LEU A 192 -27.86 -18.94 8.40
C LEU A 192 -26.33 -19.05 8.45
N LEU A 193 -25.62 -17.96 8.76
CA LEU A 193 -24.18 -17.94 8.91
C LEU A 193 -23.68 -18.82 10.08
N LEU A 194 -24.39 -18.82 11.21
CA LEU A 194 -24.06 -19.67 12.36
C LEU A 194 -24.28 -21.17 12.06
N ARG A 195 -25.34 -21.52 11.33
CA ARG A 195 -25.62 -22.90 10.88
C ARG A 195 -24.53 -23.40 9.92
N GLU A 196 -24.09 -22.54 8.96
CA GLU A 196 -22.99 -22.87 8.05
C GLU A 196 -21.71 -23.23 8.81
N SER A 197 -21.37 -22.44 9.85
CA SER A 197 -20.16 -22.69 10.64
C SER A 197 -20.20 -24.03 11.39
N LYS A 198 -21.38 -24.47 11.85
CA LYS A 198 -21.55 -25.76 12.52
C LYS A 198 -21.35 -26.94 11.55
N ASN A 199 -21.86 -26.82 10.34
CA ASN A 199 -21.76 -27.89 9.33
C ASN A 199 -20.32 -28.09 8.82
N MET A 200 -19.44 -27.11 8.98
CA MET A 200 -18.03 -27.21 8.60
C MET A 200 -17.14 -27.83 9.70
N HIS A 201 -17.63 -27.96 10.92
CA HIS A 201 -16.91 -28.60 12.04
C HIS A 201 -17.12 -30.14 12.13
N MET A 202 -17.88 -30.72 11.22
CA MET A 202 -18.02 -32.16 11.04
C MET A 202 -17.12 -32.64 9.91
#